data_956fe34ada131d34d86cc9f95e8d78b5
#
_entry.id   956fe34ada131d34d86cc9f95e8d78b5
#
_cell.length_a   1.000
_cell.length_b   1.000
_cell.length_c   1.000
_cell.angle_alpha   90.00
_cell.angle_beta   90.00
_cell.angle_gamma   90.00
#
_symmetry.space_group_name_H-M   'P 1'
#
loop_
_entity.id
_entity.type
_entity.pdbx_description
1 polymer ?
#
loop_
_entity_poly.entity_id
_entity_poly.type
_entity_poly.pdbx_seq_one_letter_code
_entity_poly.pdbx_strand_id
1 'polypeptide(L)'
;RGGPWQVVPDDVFQGQPYYRQPLTDPEQTPENFAVLVGDRWAATLQTSEYSRVAFYGGFREELPTFLRPIVPVRLLWRLLMGDTETYIGVLAHEAFHAYQGTVAPGRLAAAEFAAPLESRYPWENEATEQAWQAELDVLYAAVTAAPDDEAAQYARQFLALREERRRSGALSAEMVDYERQREWLEGLAKYAELVIQQEAGRSTDYAPLPAIGDDPAFHAYRTRERFWSQQLAEVRRMTNRSGETRFYYSGMAQGVLLDRFTPGWKAEAWSEDVWLEDLLAEAVQQAAPYTSNHGQTKL
;
A
#
# COMPACT_ATOMS: atom_id res chain seq x y z
N ARG A 1 13.23 -14.50 8.76
CA ARG A 1 14.33 -14.48 7.82
C ARG A 1 15.70 -14.56 8.47
N GLY A 2 16.09 -14.46 9.57
CA GLY A 2 17.35 -14.70 10.26
C GLY A 2 17.11 -15.62 11.43
N GLY A 3 18.13 -16.04 12.13
CA GLY A 3 18.01 -16.88 13.32
C GLY A 3 17.09 -16.26 14.41
N PRO A 4 16.85 -16.96 15.50
CA PRO A 4 15.95 -16.50 16.53
C PRO A 4 16.41 -15.16 17.11
N TRP A 5 15.47 -14.26 17.30
CA TRP A 5 15.67 -13.00 18.02
C TRP A 5 15.97 -13.30 19.49
N GLN A 6 16.94 -12.61 20.05
CA GLN A 6 17.31 -12.74 21.43
C GLN A 6 16.84 -11.55 22.25
N VAL A 7 16.20 -11.80 23.37
CA VAL A 7 16.00 -10.76 24.39
C VAL A 7 17.35 -10.42 24.99
N VAL A 8 17.66 -9.14 25.10
CA VAL A 8 18.88 -8.63 25.74
C VAL A 8 18.48 -8.10 27.13
N PRO A 9 18.56 -8.93 28.20
CA PRO A 9 17.96 -8.60 29.47
C PRO A 9 18.60 -7.41 30.19
N ASP A 10 19.86 -7.14 29.89
CA ASP A 10 20.59 -6.02 30.50
C ASP A 10 20.48 -4.73 29.73
N ASP A 11 19.92 -4.77 28.52
CA ASP A 11 19.70 -3.61 27.69
C ASP A 11 18.22 -3.20 27.72
N VAL A 12 17.99 -1.95 28.07
CA VAL A 12 16.65 -1.40 28.24
C VAL A 12 16.53 -0.10 27.46
N PHE A 13 15.52 -0.01 26.60
CA PHE A 13 15.15 1.23 25.95
C PHE A 13 13.82 1.73 26.51
N GLN A 14 13.80 2.93 27.07
CA GLN A 14 12.62 3.53 27.72
C GLN A 14 11.94 2.61 28.77
N GLY A 15 12.73 1.89 29.55
CA GLY A 15 12.25 1.01 30.60
C GLY A 15 11.74 -0.36 30.14
N GLN A 16 11.84 -0.68 28.84
CA GLN A 16 11.42 -1.95 28.27
C GLN A 16 12.60 -2.75 27.73
N PRO A 17 12.65 -4.08 27.95
CA PRO A 17 13.63 -4.94 27.31
C PRO A 17 13.41 -4.90 25.80
N TYR A 18 14.48 -4.97 25.03
CA TYR A 18 14.41 -5.04 23.58
C TYR A 18 15.04 -6.33 23.03
N TYR A 19 14.68 -6.66 21.81
CA TYR A 19 15.18 -7.83 21.10
C TYR A 19 16.36 -7.43 20.22
N ARG A 20 17.32 -8.32 20.10
CA ARG A 20 18.51 -8.14 19.27
C ARG A 20 18.81 -9.40 18.46
N GLN A 21 19.16 -9.22 17.22
CA GLN A 21 19.70 -10.25 16.35
C GLN A 21 21.05 -9.79 15.84
N PRO A 22 22.08 -10.66 15.84
CA PRO A 22 23.36 -10.35 15.19
C PRO A 22 23.16 -10.07 13.71
N LEU A 23 23.75 -9.00 13.21
CA LEU A 23 23.78 -8.68 11.79
C LEU A 23 24.90 -9.51 11.16
N THR A 24 24.51 -10.56 10.42
CA THR A 24 25.45 -11.48 9.78
C THR A 24 25.90 -10.97 8.41
N ASP A 25 25.03 -10.26 7.72
CA ASP A 25 25.31 -9.66 6.42
C ASP A 25 24.57 -8.32 6.31
N PRO A 26 25.27 -7.19 6.47
CA PRO A 26 24.67 -5.87 6.38
C PRO A 26 24.04 -5.57 5.02
N GLU A 27 24.57 -6.13 3.93
CA GLU A 27 24.07 -5.88 2.57
C GLU A 27 22.76 -6.62 2.28
N GLN A 28 22.48 -7.68 3.03
CA GLN A 28 21.26 -8.48 2.91
C GLN A 28 20.21 -8.15 3.98
N THR A 29 20.44 -7.16 4.82
CA THR A 29 19.46 -6.77 5.83
C THR A 29 18.27 -6.11 5.16
N PRO A 30 17.05 -6.66 5.28
CA PRO A 30 15.87 -6.04 4.70
C PRO A 30 15.62 -4.68 5.36
N GLU A 31 15.16 -3.73 4.56
CA GLU A 31 14.88 -2.37 5.02
C GLU A 31 13.71 -2.32 5.98
N ASN A 32 12.61 -2.95 5.57
CA ASN A 32 11.40 -3.09 6.37
C ASN A 32 10.89 -4.52 6.27
N PHE A 33 10.37 -5.05 7.35
CA PHE A 33 9.78 -6.39 7.37
C PHE A 33 8.92 -6.61 8.61
N ALA A 34 7.97 -7.53 8.53
CA ALA A 34 7.26 -8.06 9.68
C ALA A 34 7.86 -9.40 10.09
N VAL A 35 7.98 -9.64 11.38
CA VAL A 35 8.61 -10.84 11.95
C VAL A 35 7.92 -11.28 13.23
N LEU A 36 7.82 -12.59 13.42
CA LEU A 36 7.36 -13.17 14.68
C LEU A 36 8.53 -13.23 15.66
N VAL A 37 8.39 -12.51 16.78
CA VAL A 37 9.36 -12.45 17.87
C VAL A 37 8.74 -13.06 19.11
N GLY A 38 9.12 -14.28 19.43
CA GLY A 38 8.43 -15.07 20.47
C GLY A 38 6.99 -15.39 20.04
N ASP A 39 6.03 -14.83 20.76
CA ASP A 39 4.58 -14.94 20.51
C ASP A 39 3.95 -13.66 19.92
N ARG A 40 4.77 -12.68 19.55
CA ARG A 40 4.31 -11.38 19.07
C ARG A 40 4.82 -11.08 17.67
N TRP A 41 3.93 -10.61 16.83
CA TRP A 41 4.32 -10.00 15.57
C TRP A 41 4.87 -8.59 15.80
N ALA A 42 5.98 -8.29 15.16
CA ALA A 42 6.63 -7.00 15.18
C ALA A 42 6.93 -6.55 13.75
N ALA A 43 6.71 -5.28 13.48
CA ALA A 43 7.16 -4.65 12.24
C ALA A 43 8.44 -3.86 12.51
N THR A 44 9.29 -3.79 11.50
CA THR A 44 10.50 -2.99 11.52
C THR A 44 10.37 -1.85 10.54
N LEU A 45 10.96 -0.73 10.87
CA LEU A 45 11.01 0.44 10.00
C LEU A 45 12.35 1.16 10.24
N GLN A 46 12.96 1.63 9.19
CA GLN A 46 14.14 2.49 9.30
C GLN A 46 13.75 3.83 9.94
N THR A 47 14.61 4.35 10.82
CA THR A 47 14.38 5.70 11.36
C THR A 47 14.45 6.74 10.24
N SER A 48 13.73 7.85 10.40
CA SER A 48 13.76 8.96 9.43
C SER A 48 15.18 9.52 9.23
N GLU A 49 16.01 9.53 10.28
CA GLU A 49 17.42 9.92 10.21
C GLU A 49 18.24 8.97 9.36
N TYR A 50 18.05 7.65 9.54
CA TYR A 50 18.74 6.65 8.73
C TYR A 50 18.33 6.77 7.26
N SER A 51 17.03 6.80 6.98
CA SER A 51 16.51 6.96 5.61
C SER A 51 17.04 8.25 4.95
N ARG A 52 17.13 9.33 5.70
CA ARG A 52 17.71 10.60 5.22
C ARG A 52 19.18 10.47 4.88
N VAL A 53 19.98 9.80 5.73
CA VAL A 53 21.42 9.60 5.48
C VAL A 53 21.64 8.68 4.29
N ALA A 54 20.87 7.58 4.19
CA ALA A 54 20.90 6.65 3.06
C ALA A 54 20.52 7.36 1.75
N PHE A 55 19.46 8.16 1.76
CA PHE A 55 19.09 8.98 0.61
C PHE A 55 20.19 9.96 0.19
N TYR A 56 20.81 10.65 1.14
CA TYR A 56 21.90 11.59 0.82
C TYR A 56 23.12 10.87 0.23
N GLY A 57 23.45 9.68 0.73
CA GLY A 57 24.53 8.87 0.21
C GLY A 57 24.24 8.39 -1.21
N GLY A 58 23.17 7.61 -1.39
CA GLY A 58 22.81 7.03 -2.66
C GLY A 58 22.57 8.08 -3.75
N PHE A 59 21.77 9.11 -3.46
CA PHE A 59 21.51 10.17 -4.43
C PHE A 59 22.80 10.91 -4.86
N ARG A 60 23.73 11.10 -3.93
CA ARG A 60 25.01 11.73 -4.24
C ARG A 60 25.92 10.86 -5.10
N GLU A 61 25.86 9.55 -4.91
CA GLU A 61 26.63 8.58 -5.69
C GLU A 61 26.16 8.50 -7.14
N GLU A 62 24.83 8.57 -7.35
CA GLU A 62 24.23 8.58 -8.68
C GLU A 62 24.47 9.88 -9.46
N LEU A 63 24.73 10.99 -8.78
CA LEU A 63 25.00 12.26 -9.45
C LEU A 63 26.39 12.28 -10.09
N PRO A 64 26.51 12.82 -11.34
CA PRO A 64 27.79 13.18 -11.92
C PRO A 64 28.61 14.04 -10.97
N THR A 65 29.92 13.80 -10.87
CA THR A 65 30.81 14.41 -9.87
C THR A 65 30.74 15.96 -9.86
N PHE A 66 30.55 16.57 -11.02
CA PHE A 66 30.46 18.03 -11.14
C PHE A 66 29.13 18.62 -10.63
N LEU A 67 28.07 17.81 -10.52
CA LEU A 67 26.76 18.22 -10.00
C LEU A 67 26.66 18.06 -8.47
N ARG A 68 27.46 17.20 -7.88
CA ARG A 68 27.43 16.89 -6.43
C ARG A 68 27.51 18.11 -5.51
N PRO A 69 28.35 19.15 -5.79
CA PRO A 69 28.40 20.34 -4.95
C PRO A 69 27.25 21.32 -5.20
N ILE A 70 26.56 21.22 -6.34
CA ILE A 70 25.54 22.20 -6.78
C ILE A 70 24.14 21.77 -6.38
N VAL A 71 23.87 20.46 -6.40
CA VAL A 71 22.52 19.93 -6.14
C VAL A 71 22.21 19.99 -4.64
N PRO A 72 21.16 20.72 -4.23
CA PRO A 72 20.78 20.84 -2.83
C PRO A 72 20.02 19.61 -2.34
N VAL A 73 20.73 18.48 -2.14
CA VAL A 73 20.15 17.18 -1.76
C VAL A 73 19.24 17.28 -0.52
N ARG A 74 19.56 18.19 0.42
CA ARG A 74 18.70 18.43 1.60
C ARG A 74 17.35 19.03 1.24
N LEU A 75 17.30 19.88 0.22
CA LEU A 75 16.04 20.44 -0.28
C LEU A 75 15.24 19.37 -1.01
N LEU A 76 15.91 18.54 -1.80
CA LEU A 76 15.26 17.41 -2.48
C LEU A 76 14.65 16.44 -1.48
N TRP A 77 15.35 16.09 -0.41
CA TRP A 77 14.77 15.28 0.66
C TRP A 77 13.45 15.83 1.17
N ARG A 78 13.43 17.14 1.49
CA ARG A 78 12.22 17.81 1.97
C ARG A 78 11.07 17.82 0.96
N LEU A 79 11.39 17.84 -0.33
CA LEU A 79 10.39 17.84 -1.40
C LEU A 79 9.87 16.43 -1.73
N LEU A 80 10.73 15.40 -1.59
CA LEU A 80 10.43 14.04 -2.00
C LEU A 80 9.87 13.19 -0.86
N MET A 81 10.43 13.36 0.35
CA MET A 81 10.05 12.53 1.50
C MET A 81 8.90 13.11 2.33
N GLY A 82 8.39 14.29 1.93
CA GLY A 82 7.18 14.86 2.48
C GLY A 82 7.32 15.39 3.91
N ASP A 83 6.23 15.37 4.59
CA ASP A 83 6.00 15.83 5.96
C ASP A 83 6.07 14.67 6.96
N THR A 84 5.91 15.00 8.23
CA THR A 84 5.92 14.03 9.32
C THR A 84 4.72 13.07 9.20
N GLU A 85 3.59 13.51 8.67
CA GLU A 85 2.42 12.68 8.40
C GLU A 85 2.73 11.57 7.38
N THR A 86 3.54 11.85 6.38
CA THR A 86 3.98 10.82 5.42
C THR A 86 4.79 9.73 6.14
N TYR A 87 5.70 10.11 7.03
CA TYR A 87 6.45 9.12 7.81
C TYR A 87 5.57 8.33 8.77
N ILE A 88 4.59 8.98 9.42
CA ILE A 88 3.58 8.32 10.25
C ILE A 88 2.77 7.33 9.40
N GLY A 89 2.41 7.70 8.17
CA GLY A 89 1.73 6.82 7.23
C GLY A 89 2.52 5.55 6.93
N VAL A 90 3.82 5.68 6.61
CA VAL A 90 4.71 4.52 6.40
C VAL A 90 4.82 3.67 7.67
N LEU A 91 4.93 4.28 8.85
CA LEU A 91 4.92 3.53 10.11
C LEU A 91 3.61 2.76 10.31
N ALA A 92 2.47 3.37 9.97
CA ALA A 92 1.17 2.70 10.04
C ALA A 92 1.08 1.52 9.04
N HIS A 93 1.65 1.66 7.85
CA HIS A 93 1.76 0.60 6.85
C HIS A 93 2.52 -0.61 7.41
N GLU A 94 3.73 -0.40 7.94
CA GLU A 94 4.53 -1.49 8.52
C GLU A 94 3.86 -2.12 9.76
N ALA A 95 3.25 -1.29 10.61
CA ALA A 95 2.50 -1.78 11.76
C ALA A 95 1.28 -2.63 11.34
N PHE A 96 0.69 -2.33 10.18
CA PHE A 96 -0.42 -3.10 9.65
C PHE A 96 0.01 -4.52 9.25
N HIS A 97 1.23 -4.72 8.75
CA HIS A 97 1.77 -6.07 8.50
C HIS A 97 1.89 -6.89 9.81
N ALA A 98 2.29 -6.26 10.90
CA ALA A 98 2.28 -6.94 12.21
C ALA A 98 0.84 -7.30 12.65
N TYR A 99 -0.13 -6.46 12.35
CA TYR A 99 -1.54 -6.76 12.60
C TYR A 99 -2.03 -7.91 11.70
N GLN A 100 -1.72 -7.91 10.40
CA GLN A 100 -2.01 -9.03 9.49
C GLN A 100 -1.45 -10.35 10.03
N GLY A 101 -0.20 -10.35 10.52
CA GLY A 101 0.40 -11.51 11.17
C GLY A 101 -0.32 -11.98 12.44
N THR A 102 -0.92 -11.04 13.18
CA THR A 102 -1.67 -11.35 14.39
C THR A 102 -3.03 -11.98 14.07
N VAL A 103 -3.74 -11.48 13.07
CA VAL A 103 -5.13 -11.90 12.76
C VAL A 103 -5.21 -13.02 11.73
N ALA A 104 -4.24 -13.11 10.81
CA ALA A 104 -4.21 -14.09 9.73
C ALA A 104 -2.77 -14.59 9.46
N PRO A 105 -2.11 -15.25 10.43
CA PRO A 105 -0.69 -15.62 10.32
C PRO A 105 -0.40 -16.56 9.17
N GLY A 106 -1.29 -17.51 8.86
CA GLY A 106 -1.16 -18.43 7.72
C GLY A 106 -1.17 -17.69 6.39
N ARG A 107 -2.08 -16.74 6.25
CA ARG A 107 -2.21 -15.92 5.04
C ARG A 107 -1.02 -14.96 4.86
N LEU A 108 -0.54 -14.33 5.95
CA LEU A 108 0.68 -13.53 5.89
C LEU A 108 1.88 -14.38 5.42
N ALA A 109 2.03 -15.57 5.97
CA ALA A 109 3.12 -16.47 5.59
C ALA A 109 3.03 -16.87 4.11
N ALA A 110 1.81 -17.15 3.59
CA ALA A 110 1.58 -17.46 2.17
C ALA A 110 1.94 -16.26 1.27
N ALA A 111 1.52 -15.05 1.63
CA ALA A 111 1.82 -13.84 0.87
C ALA A 111 3.33 -13.52 0.85
N GLU A 112 4.03 -13.69 1.96
CA GLU A 112 5.48 -13.56 2.03
C GLU A 112 6.22 -14.64 1.22
N PHE A 113 5.69 -15.86 1.23
CA PHE A 113 6.23 -16.96 0.43
C PHE A 113 6.09 -16.71 -1.08
N ALA A 114 5.05 -16.00 -1.50
CA ALA A 114 4.81 -15.64 -2.89
C ALA A 114 5.73 -14.50 -3.40
N ALA A 115 6.33 -13.69 -2.53
CA ALA A 115 7.14 -12.54 -2.93
C ALA A 115 8.24 -12.83 -3.99
N PRO A 116 8.98 -13.95 -3.95
CA PRO A 116 9.98 -14.26 -4.99
C PRO A 116 9.42 -14.44 -6.40
N LEU A 117 8.10 -14.63 -6.55
CA LEU A 117 7.44 -14.72 -7.84
C LEU A 117 7.45 -13.40 -8.62
N GLU A 118 7.72 -12.27 -7.97
CA GLU A 118 7.92 -10.97 -8.61
C GLU A 118 8.91 -11.04 -9.78
N SER A 119 10.03 -11.72 -9.59
CA SER A 119 11.07 -11.87 -10.61
C SER A 119 10.65 -12.70 -11.84
N ARG A 120 9.57 -13.47 -11.73
CA ARG A 120 9.01 -14.33 -12.79
C ARG A 120 7.75 -13.75 -13.42
N TYR A 121 7.22 -12.66 -12.84
CA TYR A 121 6.03 -12.01 -13.35
C TYR A 121 6.34 -11.29 -14.69
N PRO A 122 5.45 -11.34 -15.68
CA PRO A 122 5.72 -10.84 -17.04
C PRO A 122 5.61 -9.30 -17.14
N TRP A 123 6.40 -8.56 -16.36
CA TRP A 123 6.38 -7.10 -16.30
C TRP A 123 6.67 -6.42 -17.64
N GLU A 124 7.58 -6.99 -18.41
CA GLU A 124 8.10 -6.38 -19.66
C GLU A 124 7.29 -6.79 -20.91
N ASN A 125 6.19 -7.52 -20.74
CA ASN A 125 5.34 -7.90 -21.86
C ASN A 125 4.44 -6.71 -22.24
N GLU A 126 4.63 -6.17 -23.44
CA GLU A 126 3.90 -4.98 -23.93
C GLU A 126 2.37 -5.16 -23.91
N ALA A 127 1.85 -6.33 -24.29
CA ALA A 127 0.42 -6.61 -24.24
C ALA A 127 -0.10 -6.62 -22.79
N THR A 128 0.68 -7.19 -21.86
CA THR A 128 0.37 -7.18 -20.43
C THR A 128 0.40 -5.75 -19.87
N GLU A 129 1.34 -4.93 -20.29
CA GLU A 129 1.45 -3.54 -19.87
C GLU A 129 0.25 -2.70 -20.33
N GLN A 130 -0.14 -2.81 -21.62
CA GLN A 130 -1.32 -2.14 -22.16
C GLN A 130 -2.61 -2.58 -21.45
N ALA A 131 -2.74 -3.87 -21.14
CA ALA A 131 -3.89 -4.40 -20.42
C ALA A 131 -3.93 -3.89 -18.97
N TRP A 132 -2.78 -3.81 -18.29
CA TRP A 132 -2.67 -3.17 -16.98
C TRP A 132 -3.07 -1.69 -17.00
N GLN A 133 -2.66 -0.96 -18.04
CA GLN A 133 -3.07 0.43 -18.20
C GLN A 133 -4.59 0.57 -18.25
N ALA A 134 -5.25 -0.21 -19.11
CA ALA A 134 -6.71 -0.19 -19.24
C ALA A 134 -7.40 -0.54 -17.91
N GLU A 135 -6.89 -1.56 -17.20
CA GLU A 135 -7.40 -2.00 -15.90
C GLU A 135 -7.32 -0.89 -14.84
N LEU A 136 -6.13 -0.27 -14.69
CA LEU A 136 -5.90 0.76 -13.68
C LEU A 136 -6.57 2.11 -14.02
N ASP A 137 -6.71 2.46 -15.28
CA ASP A 137 -7.47 3.65 -15.71
C ASP A 137 -8.95 3.53 -15.31
N VAL A 138 -9.54 2.36 -15.49
CA VAL A 138 -10.93 2.09 -15.10
C VAL A 138 -11.08 2.00 -13.57
N LEU A 139 -10.12 1.38 -12.89
CA LEU A 139 -10.12 1.34 -11.42
C LEU A 139 -10.02 2.76 -10.82
N TYR A 140 -9.18 3.61 -11.40
CA TYR A 140 -9.12 5.02 -11.03
C TYR A 140 -10.46 5.74 -11.26
N ALA A 141 -11.11 5.51 -12.40
CA ALA A 141 -12.44 6.06 -12.65
C ALA A 141 -13.46 5.58 -11.60
N ALA A 142 -13.41 4.30 -11.20
CA ALA A 142 -14.29 3.76 -10.18
C ALA A 142 -14.14 4.47 -8.81
N VAL A 143 -12.91 4.66 -8.33
CA VAL A 143 -12.69 5.29 -7.02
C VAL A 143 -12.95 6.80 -7.01
N THR A 144 -12.97 7.44 -8.18
CA THR A 144 -13.18 8.89 -8.32
C THR A 144 -14.59 9.27 -8.78
N ALA A 145 -15.37 8.32 -9.29
CA ALA A 145 -16.77 8.57 -9.68
C ALA A 145 -17.60 9.04 -8.48
N ALA A 146 -18.35 10.13 -8.64
CA ALA A 146 -19.18 10.67 -7.56
C ALA A 146 -20.45 9.84 -7.31
N PRO A 147 -21.23 9.40 -8.33
CA PRO A 147 -22.39 8.54 -8.15
C PRO A 147 -22.00 7.08 -7.88
N ASP A 148 -22.74 6.41 -6.98
CA ASP A 148 -22.47 5.01 -6.63
C ASP A 148 -22.70 4.04 -7.78
N ASP A 149 -23.71 4.29 -8.59
CA ASP A 149 -24.03 3.49 -9.77
C ASP A 149 -22.95 3.56 -10.84
N GLU A 150 -22.38 4.75 -11.06
CA GLU A 150 -21.26 4.96 -11.97
C GLU A 150 -19.98 4.26 -11.45
N ALA A 151 -19.68 4.44 -10.17
CA ALA A 151 -18.55 3.77 -9.52
C ALA A 151 -18.67 2.24 -9.60
N ALA A 152 -19.87 1.69 -9.37
CA ALA A 152 -20.13 0.25 -9.48
C ALA A 152 -20.00 -0.23 -10.93
N GLN A 153 -20.38 0.57 -11.91
CA GLN A 153 -20.20 0.25 -13.33
C GLN A 153 -18.72 0.15 -13.68
N TYR A 154 -17.91 1.14 -13.30
CA TYR A 154 -16.46 1.09 -13.52
C TYR A 154 -15.80 -0.06 -12.75
N ALA A 155 -16.23 -0.36 -11.53
CA ALA A 155 -15.70 -1.48 -10.78
C ALA A 155 -16.00 -2.85 -11.46
N ARG A 156 -17.20 -3.04 -12.02
CA ARG A 156 -17.50 -4.22 -12.86
C ARG A 156 -16.61 -4.30 -14.10
N GLN A 157 -16.38 -3.15 -14.75
CA GLN A 157 -15.50 -3.08 -15.92
C GLN A 157 -14.05 -3.40 -15.54
N PHE A 158 -13.56 -2.90 -14.40
CA PHE A 158 -12.24 -3.24 -13.86
C PHE A 158 -12.09 -4.76 -13.67
N LEU A 159 -13.04 -5.42 -13.02
CA LEU A 159 -13.00 -6.86 -12.81
C LEU A 159 -13.00 -7.65 -14.14
N ALA A 160 -13.79 -7.21 -15.12
CA ALA A 160 -13.82 -7.82 -16.44
C ALA A 160 -12.49 -7.66 -17.20
N LEU A 161 -11.88 -6.46 -17.15
CA LEU A 161 -10.57 -6.21 -17.76
C LEU A 161 -9.45 -7.01 -17.10
N ARG A 162 -9.50 -7.18 -15.78
CA ARG A 162 -8.58 -8.01 -15.01
C ARG A 162 -8.63 -9.47 -15.45
N GLU A 163 -9.81 -10.02 -15.53
CA GLU A 163 -10.01 -11.40 -16.02
C GLU A 163 -9.49 -11.56 -17.45
N GLU A 164 -9.81 -10.60 -18.33
CA GLU A 164 -9.33 -10.59 -19.70
C GLU A 164 -7.80 -10.51 -19.78
N ARG A 165 -7.16 -9.65 -19.00
CA ARG A 165 -5.68 -9.54 -18.94
C ARG A 165 -5.05 -10.86 -18.50
N ARG A 166 -5.57 -11.49 -17.45
CA ARG A 166 -5.07 -12.78 -16.96
C ARG A 166 -5.22 -13.88 -18.02
N ARG A 167 -6.35 -13.91 -18.69
CA ARG A 167 -6.64 -14.88 -19.73
C ARG A 167 -5.82 -14.67 -20.99
N SER A 168 -5.79 -13.46 -21.54
CA SER A 168 -5.04 -13.12 -22.77
C SER A 168 -3.53 -13.15 -22.56
N GLY A 169 -3.06 -12.77 -21.37
CA GLY A 169 -1.66 -12.88 -20.95
C GLY A 169 -1.24 -14.31 -20.58
N ALA A 170 -2.16 -15.27 -20.64
CA ALA A 170 -1.94 -16.67 -20.24
C ALA A 170 -1.24 -16.80 -18.89
N LEU A 171 -1.63 -15.95 -17.91
CA LEU A 171 -1.09 -16.02 -16.57
C LEU A 171 -1.41 -17.39 -15.95
N SER A 172 -0.39 -18.03 -15.38
CA SER A 172 -0.60 -19.25 -14.61
C SER A 172 -1.40 -18.99 -13.35
N ALA A 173 -2.06 -20.02 -12.82
CA ALA A 173 -2.77 -19.91 -11.54
C ALA A 173 -1.86 -19.40 -10.41
N GLU A 174 -0.57 -19.81 -10.41
CA GLU A 174 0.43 -19.34 -9.46
C GLU A 174 0.65 -17.82 -9.56
N MET A 175 0.66 -17.24 -10.76
CA MET A 175 0.82 -15.80 -10.95
C MET A 175 -0.45 -15.03 -10.59
N VAL A 176 -1.62 -15.59 -10.83
CA VAL A 176 -2.89 -15.01 -10.37
C VAL A 176 -2.96 -15.01 -8.85
N ASP A 177 -2.54 -16.09 -8.21
CA ASP A 177 -2.45 -16.16 -6.75
C ASP A 177 -1.44 -15.14 -6.20
N TYR A 178 -0.28 -14.99 -6.84
CA TYR A 178 0.70 -13.95 -6.49
C TYR A 178 0.08 -12.55 -6.52
N GLU A 179 -0.65 -12.16 -7.57
CA GLU A 179 -1.34 -10.87 -7.65
C GLU A 179 -2.27 -10.68 -6.44
N ARG A 180 -3.11 -11.66 -6.15
CA ARG A 180 -4.07 -11.67 -5.04
C ARG A 180 -3.39 -11.55 -3.68
N GLN A 181 -2.31 -12.30 -3.48
CA GLN A 181 -1.51 -12.26 -2.25
C GLN A 181 -0.88 -10.89 -2.03
N ARG A 182 -0.30 -10.29 -3.08
CA ARG A 182 0.32 -8.96 -2.96
C ARG A 182 -0.72 -7.86 -2.75
N GLU A 183 -1.87 -7.91 -3.42
CA GLU A 183 -2.96 -6.96 -3.16
C GLU A 183 -3.50 -7.06 -1.74
N TRP A 184 -3.63 -8.28 -1.21
CA TRP A 184 -4.03 -8.48 0.18
C TRP A 184 -2.97 -7.98 1.16
N LEU A 185 -1.70 -8.30 0.94
CA LEU A 185 -0.61 -7.92 1.83
C LEU A 185 -0.36 -6.42 1.79
N GLU A 186 0.10 -5.94 0.66
CA GLU A 186 0.57 -4.59 0.48
C GLU A 186 -0.57 -3.59 0.20
N GLY A 187 -1.56 -4.03 -0.58
CA GLY A 187 -2.70 -3.19 -0.91
C GLY A 187 -3.53 -2.82 0.30
N LEU A 188 -3.78 -3.77 1.23
CA LEU A 188 -4.47 -3.47 2.48
C LEU A 188 -3.63 -2.62 3.43
N ALA A 189 -2.32 -2.81 3.48
CA ALA A 189 -1.44 -1.96 4.28
C ALA A 189 -1.44 -0.52 3.74
N LYS A 190 -1.42 -0.36 2.41
CA LYS A 190 -1.54 0.95 1.76
C LYS A 190 -2.92 1.59 1.96
N TYR A 191 -3.98 0.80 1.95
CA TYR A 191 -5.32 1.26 2.29
C TYR A 191 -5.40 1.73 3.75
N ALA A 192 -4.82 0.98 4.70
CA ALA A 192 -4.78 1.35 6.11
C ALA A 192 -4.02 2.68 6.33
N GLU A 193 -2.87 2.85 5.68
CA GLU A 193 -2.11 4.11 5.67
C GLU A 193 -3.00 5.30 5.24
N LEU A 194 -3.76 5.13 4.16
CA LEU A 194 -4.62 6.16 3.61
C LEU A 194 -5.76 6.53 4.58
N VAL A 195 -6.45 5.52 5.10
CA VAL A 195 -7.62 5.71 5.98
C VAL A 195 -7.21 6.27 7.34
N ILE A 196 -6.10 5.80 7.92
CA ILE A 196 -5.59 6.29 9.22
C ILE A 196 -5.28 7.79 9.12
N GLN A 197 -4.63 8.25 8.06
CA GLN A 197 -4.37 9.68 7.87
C GLN A 197 -5.65 10.50 7.74
N GLN A 198 -6.64 9.98 7.03
CA GLN A 198 -7.91 10.66 6.85
C GLN A 198 -8.69 10.75 8.17
N GLU A 199 -8.76 9.65 8.92
CA GLU A 199 -9.47 9.62 10.20
C GLU A 199 -8.76 10.48 11.26
N ALA A 200 -7.43 10.46 11.33
CA ALA A 200 -6.68 11.34 12.21
C ALA A 200 -6.98 12.82 11.93
N GLY A 201 -7.09 13.20 10.66
CA GLY A 201 -7.43 14.58 10.28
C GLY A 201 -8.90 14.98 10.45
N ARG A 202 -9.80 14.01 10.64
CA ARG A 202 -11.24 14.25 10.90
C ARG A 202 -11.59 14.20 12.37
N SER A 203 -10.82 13.43 13.16
CA SER A 203 -11.11 13.23 14.57
C SER A 203 -10.92 14.51 15.37
N THR A 204 -11.93 14.87 16.15
CA THR A 204 -11.86 15.96 17.14
C THR A 204 -11.13 15.54 18.42
N ASP A 205 -11.02 14.24 18.64
CA ASP A 205 -10.40 13.66 19.85
C ASP A 205 -8.92 13.35 19.66
N TYR A 206 -8.41 13.47 18.42
CA TYR A 206 -7.01 13.28 18.14
C TYR A 206 -6.19 14.45 18.67
N ALA A 207 -5.27 14.13 19.58
CA ALA A 207 -4.25 15.07 20.06
C ALA A 207 -2.86 14.44 19.81
N PRO A 208 -1.98 15.08 19.03
CA PRO A 208 -0.63 14.58 18.83
C PRO A 208 0.14 14.59 20.14
N LEU A 209 1.11 13.68 20.27
CA LEU A 209 2.09 13.78 21.34
C LEU A 209 2.79 15.14 21.27
N PRO A 210 3.15 15.77 22.41
CA PRO A 210 3.80 17.10 22.40
C PRO A 210 5.01 17.17 21.46
N ALA A 211 5.87 16.16 21.47
CA ALA A 211 7.04 16.10 20.59
C ALA A 211 6.69 16.12 19.08
N ILE A 212 5.53 15.59 18.70
CA ILE A 212 5.04 15.64 17.31
C ILE A 212 4.40 17.01 17.05
N GLY A 213 3.64 17.53 18.02
CA GLY A 213 3.01 18.85 17.91
C GLY A 213 4.00 20.01 17.76
N ASP A 214 5.21 19.85 18.33
CA ASP A 214 6.31 20.82 18.23
C ASP A 214 7.15 20.65 16.93
N ASP A 215 6.92 19.58 16.15
CA ASP A 215 7.66 19.36 14.91
C ASP A 215 7.16 20.30 13.80
N PRO A 216 8.02 21.17 13.25
CA PRO A 216 7.63 22.11 12.19
C PRO A 216 7.24 21.42 10.87
N ALA A 217 7.57 20.13 10.68
CA ALA A 217 7.17 19.35 9.53
C ALA A 217 5.80 18.67 9.72
N PHE A 218 5.23 18.74 10.93
CA PHE A 218 3.90 18.19 11.21
C PHE A 218 2.81 19.25 10.95
N HIS A 219 1.87 18.92 10.06
CA HIS A 219 0.80 19.84 9.64
C HIS A 219 -0.56 19.51 10.25
N ALA A 220 -0.62 18.60 11.20
CA ALA A 220 -1.83 18.13 11.88
C ALA A 220 -2.91 17.67 10.87
N TYR A 221 -2.48 16.92 9.85
CA TYR A 221 -3.33 16.36 8.78
C TYR A 221 -4.16 17.40 8.01
N ARG A 222 -3.74 18.68 8.01
CA ARG A 222 -4.46 19.75 7.28
C ARG A 222 -4.49 19.54 5.78
N THR A 223 -3.58 18.73 5.25
CA THR A 223 -3.46 18.41 3.81
C THR A 223 -4.11 17.08 3.45
N ARG A 224 -4.92 16.47 4.33
CA ARG A 224 -5.48 15.11 4.15
C ARG A 224 -6.29 14.90 2.87
N GLU A 225 -7.11 15.88 2.45
CA GLU A 225 -7.89 15.77 1.21
C GLU A 225 -6.98 15.78 -0.02
N ARG A 226 -5.92 16.59 0.02
CA ARG A 226 -4.92 16.61 -1.03
C ARG A 226 -4.15 15.29 -1.06
N PHE A 227 -3.76 14.77 0.10
CA PHE A 227 -3.09 13.47 0.22
C PHE A 227 -3.98 12.35 -0.32
N TRP A 228 -5.24 12.29 0.09
CA TRP A 228 -6.23 11.35 -0.42
C TRP A 228 -6.32 11.39 -1.94
N SER A 229 -6.55 12.56 -2.52
CA SER A 229 -6.66 12.73 -3.96
C SER A 229 -5.38 12.35 -4.70
N GLN A 230 -4.21 12.63 -4.12
CA GLN A 230 -2.93 12.25 -4.68
C GLN A 230 -2.74 10.73 -4.67
N GLN A 231 -3.07 10.05 -3.57
CA GLN A 231 -2.96 8.60 -3.47
C GLN A 231 -3.90 7.89 -4.47
N LEU A 232 -5.13 8.38 -4.63
CA LEU A 232 -6.01 7.85 -5.67
C LEU A 232 -5.45 8.08 -7.09
N ALA A 233 -4.85 9.24 -7.36
CA ALA A 233 -4.22 9.52 -8.64
C ALA A 233 -3.01 8.62 -8.94
N GLU A 234 -2.31 8.10 -7.89
CA GLU A 234 -1.23 7.14 -8.08
C GLU A 234 -1.73 5.82 -8.68
N VAL A 235 -2.98 5.41 -8.43
CA VAL A 235 -3.58 4.22 -9.07
C VAL A 235 -3.36 4.28 -10.58
N ARG A 236 -3.69 5.42 -11.20
CA ARG A 236 -3.49 5.62 -12.63
C ARG A 236 -2.02 5.72 -13.02
N ARG A 237 -1.19 6.35 -12.18
CA ARG A 237 0.25 6.51 -12.46
C ARG A 237 1.01 5.18 -12.46
N MET A 238 0.48 4.15 -11.79
CA MET A 238 1.08 2.82 -11.78
C MET A 238 1.07 2.14 -13.15
N THR A 239 0.29 2.62 -14.12
CA THR A 239 0.34 2.14 -15.51
C THR A 239 1.73 2.26 -16.12
N ASN A 240 2.49 3.29 -15.76
CA ASN A 240 3.82 3.57 -16.26
C ASN A 240 4.96 3.02 -15.38
N ARG A 241 4.63 2.19 -14.41
CA ARG A 241 5.62 1.56 -13.52
C ARG A 241 5.52 0.05 -13.60
N SER A 242 6.62 -0.61 -13.84
CA SER A 242 6.75 -2.06 -13.66
C SER A 242 6.98 -2.40 -12.19
N GLY A 243 6.67 -3.63 -11.80
CA GLY A 243 6.90 -4.13 -10.46
C GLY A 243 5.67 -4.12 -9.55
N GLU A 244 5.85 -4.70 -8.38
CA GLU A 244 4.77 -5.02 -7.45
C GLU A 244 4.07 -3.80 -6.84
N THR A 245 4.64 -2.60 -6.95
CA THR A 245 3.98 -1.36 -6.50
C THR A 245 2.58 -1.16 -7.13
N ARG A 246 2.31 -1.78 -8.28
CA ARG A 246 0.96 -1.82 -8.87
C ARG A 246 -0.06 -2.43 -7.92
N PHE A 247 0.31 -3.49 -7.21
CA PHE A 247 -0.58 -4.20 -6.27
C PHE A 247 -0.88 -3.40 -5.01
N TYR A 248 0.04 -2.55 -4.57
CA TYR A 248 -0.20 -1.60 -3.48
C TYR A 248 -1.41 -0.71 -3.79
N TYR A 249 -1.42 -0.14 -4.99
CA TYR A 249 -2.44 0.83 -5.37
C TYR A 249 -3.72 0.16 -5.89
N SER A 250 -3.64 -0.98 -6.56
CA SER A 250 -4.85 -1.71 -6.97
C SER A 250 -5.58 -2.32 -5.76
N GLY A 251 -4.87 -2.89 -4.80
CA GLY A 251 -5.47 -3.38 -3.56
C GLY A 251 -6.03 -2.26 -2.69
N MET A 252 -5.30 -1.13 -2.54
CA MET A 252 -5.79 0.07 -1.88
C MET A 252 -7.12 0.56 -2.49
N ALA A 253 -7.17 0.66 -3.81
CA ALA A 253 -8.36 1.13 -4.53
C ALA A 253 -9.55 0.19 -4.34
N GLN A 254 -9.33 -1.12 -4.35
CA GLN A 254 -10.37 -2.11 -4.04
C GLN A 254 -10.89 -1.91 -2.60
N GLY A 255 -10.01 -1.70 -1.61
CA GLY A 255 -10.42 -1.40 -0.24
C GLY A 255 -11.28 -0.14 -0.12
N VAL A 256 -10.95 0.92 -0.86
CA VAL A 256 -11.75 2.16 -0.93
C VAL A 256 -13.13 1.90 -1.53
N LEU A 257 -13.23 1.09 -2.58
CA LEU A 257 -14.51 0.72 -3.19
C LEU A 257 -15.34 -0.19 -2.28
N LEU A 258 -14.70 -1.10 -1.57
CA LEU A 258 -15.36 -1.98 -0.61
C LEU A 258 -15.95 -1.19 0.57
N ASP A 259 -15.29 -0.17 1.08
CA ASP A 259 -15.87 0.73 2.09
C ASP A 259 -17.14 1.42 1.59
N ARG A 260 -17.19 1.70 0.30
CA ARG A 260 -18.31 2.37 -0.33
C ARG A 260 -19.52 1.45 -0.54
N PHE A 261 -19.27 0.21 -0.96
CA PHE A 261 -20.34 -0.69 -1.40
C PHE A 261 -20.79 -1.70 -0.36
N THR A 262 -19.90 -2.13 0.54
CA THR A 262 -20.19 -3.18 1.52
C THR A 262 -19.49 -2.91 2.87
N PRO A 263 -19.97 -1.92 3.64
CA PRO A 263 -19.43 -1.67 4.98
C PRO A 263 -19.44 -2.95 5.81
N GLY A 264 -18.29 -3.35 6.34
CA GLY A 264 -18.17 -4.63 7.09
C GLY A 264 -17.28 -5.66 6.40
N TRP A 265 -16.94 -5.50 5.14
CA TRP A 265 -16.05 -6.37 4.36
C TRP A 265 -14.74 -6.73 5.07
N LYS A 266 -14.27 -5.84 5.95
CA LYS A 266 -13.00 -6.01 6.67
C LYS A 266 -12.94 -7.27 7.51
N ALA A 267 -14.08 -7.72 8.04
CA ALA A 267 -14.14 -8.95 8.82
C ALA A 267 -13.89 -10.19 7.94
N GLU A 268 -14.37 -10.16 6.68
CA GLU A 268 -14.24 -11.26 5.74
C GLU A 268 -12.86 -11.32 5.08
N ALA A 269 -12.20 -10.16 4.94
CA ALA A 269 -10.90 -10.03 4.31
C ALA A 269 -9.77 -10.81 5.01
N TRP A 270 -9.98 -11.33 6.21
CA TRP A 270 -9.00 -12.13 6.95
C TRP A 270 -9.10 -13.63 6.70
N SER A 271 -10.17 -14.09 6.06
CA SER A 271 -10.35 -15.50 5.70
C SER A 271 -9.37 -15.93 4.61
N GLU A 272 -8.84 -17.16 4.70
CA GLU A 272 -7.75 -17.63 3.84
C GLU A 272 -8.12 -17.66 2.35
N ASP A 273 -9.37 -17.99 2.03
CA ASP A 273 -9.85 -18.17 0.66
C ASP A 273 -10.64 -16.97 0.11
N VAL A 274 -10.61 -15.81 0.79
CA VAL A 274 -11.37 -14.62 0.39
C VAL A 274 -10.43 -13.56 -0.17
N TRP A 275 -10.64 -13.17 -1.43
CA TRP A 275 -9.83 -12.16 -2.12
C TRP A 275 -10.57 -10.84 -2.23
N LEU A 276 -9.82 -9.72 -2.31
CA LEU A 276 -10.41 -8.39 -2.43
C LEU A 276 -11.30 -8.26 -3.68
N GLU A 277 -10.85 -8.84 -4.79
CA GLU A 277 -11.61 -8.83 -6.06
C GLU A 277 -12.91 -9.63 -5.96
N ASP A 278 -12.95 -10.74 -5.20
CA ASP A 278 -14.17 -11.55 -5.00
C ASP A 278 -15.18 -10.76 -4.16
N LEU A 279 -14.72 -10.15 -3.05
CA LEU A 279 -15.55 -9.26 -2.24
C LEU A 279 -16.11 -8.09 -3.05
N LEU A 280 -15.26 -7.48 -3.89
CA LEU A 280 -15.68 -6.39 -4.76
C LEU A 280 -16.70 -6.86 -5.80
N ALA A 281 -16.50 -8.05 -6.39
CA ALA A 281 -17.43 -8.62 -7.36
C ALA A 281 -18.83 -8.85 -6.73
N GLU A 282 -18.88 -9.38 -5.53
CA GLU A 282 -20.13 -9.56 -4.78
C GLU A 282 -20.79 -8.22 -4.46
N ALA A 283 -20.01 -7.25 -3.96
CA ALA A 283 -20.50 -5.93 -3.59
C ALA A 283 -21.15 -5.20 -4.77
N VAL A 284 -20.51 -5.20 -5.95
CA VAL A 284 -21.02 -4.49 -7.13
C VAL A 284 -22.18 -5.24 -7.83
N GLN A 285 -22.36 -6.53 -7.59
CA GLN A 285 -23.55 -7.27 -8.05
C GLN A 285 -24.80 -6.85 -7.28
N GLN A 286 -24.65 -6.51 -6.00
CA GLN A 286 -25.74 -6.07 -5.13
C GLN A 286 -26.10 -4.59 -5.36
N ALA A 287 -25.18 -3.79 -5.90
CA ALA A 287 -25.43 -2.41 -6.26
C ALA A 287 -26.43 -2.33 -7.42
N ALA A 288 -27.43 -1.43 -7.31
CA ALA A 288 -28.46 -1.27 -8.33
C ALA A 288 -27.86 -1.03 -9.74
N PRO A 289 -28.45 -1.60 -10.80
CA PRO A 289 -27.98 -1.36 -12.16
C PRO A 289 -28.17 0.12 -12.52
N TYR A 290 -27.17 0.69 -13.19
CA TYR A 290 -27.24 2.05 -13.73
C TYR A 290 -28.43 2.16 -14.69
N THR A 291 -29.47 2.88 -14.29
CA THR A 291 -30.57 3.26 -15.19
C THR A 291 -30.17 4.58 -15.86
N SER A 292 -29.66 4.50 -17.08
CA SER A 292 -29.42 5.70 -17.89
C SER A 292 -30.76 6.38 -18.19
N ASN A 293 -31.13 7.33 -17.37
CA ASN A 293 -32.21 8.27 -17.67
C ASN A 293 -31.77 9.21 -18.80
N HIS A 294 -31.62 8.68 -20.00
CA HIS A 294 -31.65 9.51 -21.20
C HIS A 294 -33.08 9.96 -21.36
N GLY A 295 -33.34 11.17 -20.81
CA GLY A 295 -34.59 11.85 -21.00
C GLY A 295 -34.99 11.85 -22.47
N GLN A 296 -36.01 11.08 -22.79
CA GLN A 296 -36.83 11.35 -23.96
C GLN A 296 -37.56 12.68 -23.71
N THR A 297 -36.89 13.76 -24.11
CA THR A 297 -37.64 15.02 -24.36
C THR A 297 -38.50 14.74 -25.57
N LYS A 298 -39.77 14.37 -25.34
CA LYS A 298 -40.79 14.40 -26.39
C LYS A 298 -41.02 15.87 -26.79
N LEU A 299 -40.72 16.16 -28.02
CA LEU A 299 -41.21 17.32 -28.76
C LEU A 299 -42.76 17.32 -28.86
#